data_10b49c7d87415acf7f8e8b276f24e341
#
_entry.id   10b49c7d87415acf7f8e8b276f24e341
#
_cell.length_a   1.000
_cell.length_b   1.000
_cell.length_c   1.000
_cell.angle_alpha   90.00
_cell.angle_beta   90.00
_cell.angle_gamma   90.00
#
_symmetry.space_group_name_H-M   'P 1'
#
loop_
_entity.id
_entity.type
_entity.pdbx_description
1 polymer ?
#
loop_
_entity_poly.entity_id
_entity_poly.type
_entity_poly.pdbx_seq_one_letter_code
_entity_poly.pdbx_strand_id
1 'polypeptide(L)'
;MDKTVTLAHGNGGEENNELITQVFYKAFANDILAQSEDAALLHQGELAFSTDSFTVSPLFFNGGDIGKLSICGTCNDLAMMGAKPKYLTCSVIIEEGFSFLELEKIVVSMQSELEKNGAVVVSGDTKVVPRGSVDKIFINTSGIGEVQKKGISSNKISKEDLIIISRDIGAHGATIFAAREGIELSSQLQSDCASLYPIVQELIDEEVEITAMRDATRGGVSAVLNEWAKQSNICIEVDEGAIPVSDEVSGMCEMLGFEALCLANEGTFVLAIKKESATLACEILARHNPNAKVIAKVSDAHPKKVLLNSAWGTQRVLETPTGELLPRIC
;
A
#
# COMPACT_ATOMS: atom_id res chain seq x y z
N MET A 1 4.70 34.45 -0.55
CA MET A 1 5.83 33.52 -0.26
C MET A 1 5.70 32.38 -1.21
N ASP A 2 6.77 31.95 -1.87
CA ASP A 2 6.73 30.76 -2.71
C ASP A 2 6.42 29.54 -1.84
N LYS A 3 5.42 28.74 -2.26
CA LYS A 3 5.04 27.50 -1.58
C LYS A 3 6.15 26.47 -1.87
N THR A 4 6.78 25.94 -0.84
CA THR A 4 7.87 24.94 -0.97
C THR A 4 7.34 23.54 -0.67
N VAL A 5 7.97 22.53 -1.30
CA VAL A 5 7.67 21.13 -0.98
C VAL A 5 8.19 20.80 0.41
N THR A 6 7.37 20.14 1.21
CA THR A 6 7.69 19.67 2.56
C THR A 6 7.53 18.15 2.64
N LEU A 7 7.95 17.52 3.73
CA LEU A 7 7.80 16.08 3.94
C LEU A 7 6.32 15.61 3.92
N ALA A 8 5.39 16.47 4.38
CA ALA A 8 3.95 16.19 4.32
C ALA A 8 3.43 15.87 2.90
N HIS A 9 4.01 16.50 1.87
CA HIS A 9 3.66 16.23 0.48
C HIS A 9 4.08 14.82 -0.01
N GLY A 10 4.84 14.07 0.77
CA GLY A 10 5.24 12.69 0.47
C GLY A 10 4.47 11.61 1.23
N ASN A 11 3.52 11.97 2.11
CA ASN A 11 2.94 11.04 3.09
C ASN A 11 1.64 10.34 2.64
N GLY A 12 1.21 10.51 1.39
CA GLY A 12 -0.02 9.88 0.88
C GLY A 12 -1.32 10.50 1.42
N GLY A 13 -1.25 11.68 2.06
CA GLY A 13 -2.40 12.40 2.61
C GLY A 13 -2.90 13.54 1.72
N GLU A 14 -3.58 14.51 2.35
CA GLU A 14 -4.21 15.63 1.64
C GLU A 14 -3.19 16.49 0.88
N GLU A 15 -2.05 16.80 1.51
CA GLU A 15 -0.98 17.61 0.90
C GLU A 15 -0.34 16.90 -0.30
N ASN A 16 -0.19 15.57 -0.25
CA ASN A 16 0.27 14.77 -1.38
C ASN A 16 -0.71 14.85 -2.54
N ASN A 17 -1.99 14.67 -2.28
CA ASN A 17 -3.04 14.76 -3.29
C ASN A 17 -3.12 16.17 -3.91
N GLU A 18 -2.92 17.23 -3.11
CA GLU A 18 -2.85 18.61 -3.60
C GLU A 18 -1.66 18.80 -4.54
N LEU A 19 -0.46 18.35 -4.15
CA LEU A 19 0.75 18.42 -4.97
C LEU A 19 0.57 17.70 -6.30
N ILE A 20 0.09 16.44 -6.26
CA ILE A 20 -0.14 15.63 -7.46
C ILE A 20 -1.13 16.34 -8.39
N THR A 21 -2.25 16.82 -7.87
CA THR A 21 -3.31 17.45 -8.67
C THR A 21 -2.86 18.78 -9.28
N GLN A 22 -2.24 19.66 -8.46
CA GLN A 22 -1.90 21.01 -8.89
C GLN A 22 -0.67 21.09 -9.79
N VAL A 23 0.27 20.15 -9.66
CA VAL A 23 1.55 20.20 -10.40
C VAL A 23 1.57 19.13 -11.48
N PHE A 24 1.47 17.84 -11.10
CA PHE A 24 1.68 16.74 -12.03
C PHE A 24 0.48 16.51 -12.96
N TYR A 25 -0.72 16.36 -12.40
CA TYR A 25 -1.93 16.13 -13.21
C TYR A 25 -2.23 17.32 -14.12
N LYS A 26 -1.96 18.54 -13.67
CA LYS A 26 -2.12 19.73 -14.52
C LYS A 26 -1.20 19.71 -15.75
N ALA A 27 0.00 19.16 -15.63
CA ALA A 27 0.99 19.08 -16.69
C ALA A 27 0.83 17.83 -17.59
N PHE A 28 0.48 16.69 -16.98
CA PHE A 28 0.48 15.38 -17.64
C PHE A 28 -0.91 14.79 -17.85
N ALA A 29 -1.97 15.58 -17.70
CA ALA A 29 -3.36 15.13 -17.78
C ALA A 29 -3.63 14.26 -19.01
N ASN A 30 -4.18 13.09 -18.78
CA ASN A 30 -4.70 12.16 -19.79
C ASN A 30 -5.72 11.22 -19.13
N ASP A 31 -6.52 10.54 -19.94
CA ASP A 31 -7.61 9.69 -19.47
C ASP A 31 -7.13 8.46 -18.64
N ILE A 32 -5.90 8.01 -18.85
CA ILE A 32 -5.32 6.89 -18.11
C ILE A 32 -4.93 7.37 -16.71
N LEU A 33 -4.17 8.44 -16.62
CA LEU A 33 -3.71 9.01 -15.35
C LEU A 33 -4.88 9.46 -14.47
N ALA A 34 -5.97 9.95 -15.08
CA ALA A 34 -7.17 10.39 -14.37
C ALA A 34 -7.94 9.26 -13.65
N GLN A 35 -7.64 7.99 -13.92
CA GLN A 35 -8.25 6.86 -13.22
C GLN A 35 -7.77 6.75 -11.77
N SER A 36 -6.57 7.22 -11.47
CA SER A 36 -5.99 7.28 -10.11
C SER A 36 -6.03 5.93 -9.36
N GLU A 37 -5.74 4.85 -10.06
CA GLU A 37 -5.62 3.49 -9.53
C GLU A 37 -4.14 3.16 -9.23
N ASP A 38 -3.88 2.04 -8.56
CA ASP A 38 -2.53 1.63 -8.14
C ASP A 38 -1.60 1.38 -9.34
N ALA A 39 -2.12 0.85 -10.45
CA ALA A 39 -1.38 0.74 -11.69
C ALA A 39 -2.19 1.23 -12.89
N ALA A 40 -1.52 1.80 -13.87
CA ALA A 40 -2.13 2.22 -15.13
C ALA A 40 -2.48 1.02 -16.00
N LEU A 41 -3.75 0.94 -16.45
CA LEU A 41 -4.19 -0.08 -17.41
C LEU A 41 -3.94 0.40 -18.84
N LEU A 42 -3.16 -0.38 -19.58
CA LEU A 42 -2.74 -0.08 -20.95
C LEU A 42 -3.29 -1.14 -21.91
N HIS A 43 -3.20 -0.86 -23.20
CA HIS A 43 -3.54 -1.79 -24.27
C HIS A 43 -4.93 -2.43 -24.07
N GLN A 44 -5.98 -1.60 -23.92
CA GLN A 44 -7.37 -2.02 -23.68
C GLN A 44 -7.56 -2.86 -22.39
N GLY A 45 -6.73 -2.60 -21.38
CA GLY A 45 -6.78 -3.31 -20.10
C GLY A 45 -6.19 -4.72 -20.13
N GLU A 46 -5.27 -5.01 -21.03
CA GLU A 46 -4.52 -6.28 -21.06
C GLU A 46 -3.20 -6.20 -20.29
N LEU A 47 -2.65 -4.99 -20.15
CA LEU A 47 -1.42 -4.73 -19.41
C LEU A 47 -1.66 -3.75 -18.27
N ALA A 48 -1.03 -4.01 -17.14
CA ALA A 48 -0.89 -3.06 -16.03
C ALA A 48 0.56 -2.56 -15.97
N PHE A 49 0.75 -1.29 -15.64
CA PHE A 49 2.06 -0.65 -15.52
C PHE A 49 2.11 0.23 -14.29
N SER A 50 3.10 0.01 -13.42
CA SER A 50 3.37 0.83 -12.24
C SER A 50 4.83 1.22 -12.11
N THR A 51 5.11 2.23 -11.29
CA THR A 51 6.46 2.67 -10.93
C THR A 51 6.47 3.27 -9.54
N ASP A 52 7.45 2.84 -8.73
CA ASP A 52 7.68 3.30 -7.38
C ASP A 52 9.13 3.60 -7.08
N SER A 53 9.34 4.52 -6.12
CA SER A 53 10.66 4.89 -5.59
C SER A 53 10.74 4.62 -4.10
N PHE A 54 11.78 3.94 -3.68
CA PHE A 54 11.98 3.45 -2.32
C PHE A 54 13.14 4.15 -1.65
N THR A 55 12.86 4.71 -0.47
CA THR A 55 13.80 5.54 0.28
C THR A 55 13.79 5.23 1.78
N VAL A 56 13.27 4.06 2.17
CA VAL A 56 13.07 3.66 3.57
C VAL A 56 14.33 3.83 4.42
N SER A 57 14.15 4.27 5.64
CA SER A 57 15.20 4.35 6.65
C SER A 57 14.70 3.83 8.00
N PRO A 58 15.38 2.83 8.63
CA PRO A 58 16.63 2.19 8.19
C PRO A 58 16.42 1.27 6.97
N LEU A 59 17.53 0.97 6.25
CA LEU A 59 17.49 0.10 5.06
C LEU A 59 17.13 -1.35 5.37
N PHE A 60 17.55 -1.85 6.54
CA PHE A 60 17.25 -3.16 7.08
C PHE A 60 16.39 -2.99 8.33
N PHE A 61 15.28 -3.68 8.40
CA PHE A 61 14.32 -3.60 9.49
C PHE A 61 13.76 -5.00 9.80
N ASN A 62 13.11 -5.14 10.93
CA ASN A 62 12.52 -6.43 11.29
C ASN A 62 11.41 -6.80 10.28
N GLY A 63 11.55 -7.94 9.63
CA GLY A 63 10.63 -8.44 8.59
C GLY A 63 11.01 -8.10 7.16
N GLY A 64 12.07 -7.27 6.90
CA GLY A 64 12.50 -6.96 5.55
C GLY A 64 13.68 -5.99 5.41
N ASP A 65 13.88 -5.55 4.20
CA ASP A 65 14.84 -4.53 3.81
C ASP A 65 14.34 -3.77 2.58
N ILE A 66 15.08 -2.73 2.18
CA ILE A 66 14.71 -1.91 1.01
C ILE A 66 14.63 -2.71 -0.28
N GLY A 67 15.39 -3.80 -0.42
CA GLY A 67 15.36 -4.69 -1.60
C GLY A 67 14.06 -5.47 -1.67
N LYS A 68 13.66 -6.12 -0.57
CA LYS A 68 12.36 -6.78 -0.44
C LYS A 68 11.22 -5.80 -0.73
N LEU A 69 11.27 -4.64 -0.09
CA LEU A 69 10.27 -3.59 -0.22
C LEU A 69 10.11 -3.12 -1.67
N SER A 70 11.23 -2.89 -2.38
CA SER A 70 11.22 -2.38 -3.75
C SER A 70 10.57 -3.33 -4.77
N ILE A 71 10.67 -4.64 -4.56
CA ILE A 71 10.01 -5.61 -5.42
C ILE A 71 8.55 -5.80 -5.01
N CYS A 72 8.28 -5.91 -3.69
CA CYS A 72 6.92 -6.04 -3.18
C CYS A 72 6.04 -4.87 -3.62
N GLY A 73 6.43 -3.62 -3.39
CA GLY A 73 5.60 -2.45 -3.69
C GLY A 73 5.15 -2.44 -5.14
N THR A 74 6.08 -2.42 -6.09
CA THR A 74 5.72 -2.39 -7.52
C THR A 74 4.93 -3.62 -7.99
N CYS A 75 5.25 -4.83 -7.48
CA CYS A 75 4.48 -6.03 -7.81
C CYS A 75 3.09 -6.03 -7.19
N ASN A 76 2.94 -5.47 -5.99
CA ASN A 76 1.66 -5.35 -5.30
C ASN A 76 0.72 -4.39 -6.04
N ASP A 77 1.19 -3.23 -6.51
CA ASP A 77 0.41 -2.34 -7.37
C ASP A 77 -0.18 -3.06 -8.59
N LEU A 78 0.66 -3.85 -9.28
CA LEU A 78 0.20 -4.64 -10.42
C LEU A 78 -0.86 -5.66 -9.98
N ALA A 79 -0.64 -6.33 -8.84
CA ALA A 79 -1.56 -7.32 -8.30
C ALA A 79 -2.91 -6.69 -7.91
N MET A 80 -2.92 -5.45 -7.37
CA MET A 80 -4.16 -4.74 -7.04
C MET A 80 -5.04 -4.49 -8.27
N MET A 81 -4.45 -4.41 -9.46
CA MET A 81 -5.18 -4.33 -10.74
C MET A 81 -5.52 -5.71 -11.33
N GLY A 82 -5.40 -6.79 -10.56
CA GLY A 82 -5.63 -8.16 -11.01
C GLY A 82 -4.63 -8.64 -12.05
N ALA A 83 -3.42 -8.10 -12.05
CA ALA A 83 -2.39 -8.41 -13.03
C ALA A 83 -1.29 -9.29 -12.41
N LYS A 84 -0.81 -10.24 -13.21
CA LYS A 84 0.38 -11.04 -12.91
C LYS A 84 1.63 -10.23 -13.24
N PRO A 85 2.49 -9.90 -12.26
CA PRO A 85 3.78 -9.28 -12.53
C PRO A 85 4.61 -10.12 -13.49
N LYS A 86 5.29 -9.49 -14.45
CA LYS A 86 6.11 -10.19 -15.47
C LYS A 86 7.50 -9.61 -15.59
N TYR A 87 7.59 -8.34 -15.90
CA TYR A 87 8.84 -7.68 -16.20
C TYR A 87 9.01 -6.44 -15.35
N LEU A 88 10.17 -6.29 -14.73
CA LEU A 88 10.53 -5.11 -13.97
C LEU A 88 11.79 -4.47 -14.55
N THR A 89 11.89 -3.16 -14.37
CA THR A 89 13.18 -2.44 -14.41
C THR A 89 13.59 -2.09 -12.99
N CYS A 90 14.89 -1.99 -12.75
CA CYS A 90 15.43 -1.58 -11.45
C CYS A 90 16.52 -0.54 -11.64
N SER A 91 16.31 0.67 -11.13
CA SER A 91 17.31 1.73 -11.11
C SER A 91 17.74 2.00 -9.69
N VAL A 92 19.04 2.15 -9.46
CA VAL A 92 19.61 2.42 -8.15
C VAL A 92 20.49 3.66 -8.16
N ILE A 93 20.35 4.48 -7.11
CA ILE A 93 21.25 5.61 -6.83
C ILE A 93 21.96 5.30 -5.52
N ILE A 94 23.27 5.13 -5.56
CA ILE A 94 24.09 4.62 -4.45
C ILE A 94 25.05 5.73 -4.01
N GLU A 95 25.14 5.95 -2.71
CA GLU A 95 26.11 6.84 -2.11
C GLU A 95 27.52 6.23 -2.16
N GLU A 96 28.54 7.03 -2.49
CA GLU A 96 29.93 6.62 -2.44
C GLU A 96 30.33 6.11 -1.04
N GLY A 97 30.89 4.92 -0.99
CA GLY A 97 31.29 4.24 0.26
C GLY A 97 30.22 3.31 0.84
N PHE A 98 29.09 3.12 0.15
CA PHE A 98 28.12 2.10 0.53
C PHE A 98 28.75 0.70 0.46
N SER A 99 28.40 -0.18 1.39
CA SER A 99 29.01 -1.52 1.51
C SER A 99 28.52 -2.46 0.40
N PHE A 100 29.46 -3.12 -0.29
CA PHE A 100 29.12 -4.20 -1.22
C PHE A 100 28.37 -5.34 -0.55
N LEU A 101 28.72 -5.72 0.68
CA LEU A 101 28.03 -6.79 1.42
C LEU A 101 26.57 -6.42 1.74
N GLU A 102 26.30 -5.16 2.03
CA GLU A 102 24.93 -4.71 2.23
C GLU A 102 24.15 -4.68 0.90
N LEU A 103 24.80 -4.23 -0.18
CA LEU A 103 24.20 -4.27 -1.52
C LEU A 103 23.86 -5.68 -1.96
N GLU A 104 24.75 -6.65 -1.74
CA GLU A 104 24.52 -8.07 -2.04
C GLU A 104 23.30 -8.62 -1.27
N LYS A 105 23.16 -8.30 0.02
CA LYS A 105 22.00 -8.70 0.83
C LYS A 105 20.69 -8.13 0.25
N ILE A 106 20.69 -6.84 -0.11
CA ILE A 106 19.56 -6.17 -0.74
C ILE A 106 19.16 -6.90 -2.03
N VAL A 107 20.12 -7.18 -2.89
CA VAL A 107 19.86 -7.86 -4.17
C VAL A 107 19.35 -9.30 -3.98
N VAL A 108 19.84 -10.03 -2.97
CA VAL A 108 19.33 -11.37 -2.61
C VAL A 108 17.88 -11.29 -2.16
N SER A 109 17.52 -10.31 -1.35
CA SER A 109 16.11 -10.08 -0.96
C SER A 109 15.24 -9.77 -2.18
N MET A 110 15.70 -8.93 -3.10
CA MET A 110 15.01 -8.64 -4.36
C MET A 110 14.77 -9.93 -5.17
N GLN A 111 15.79 -10.75 -5.33
CA GLN A 111 15.68 -12.02 -6.07
C GLN A 111 14.62 -12.93 -5.46
N SER A 112 14.61 -13.08 -4.13
CA SER A 112 13.61 -13.90 -3.43
C SER A 112 12.18 -13.45 -3.69
N GLU A 113 11.92 -12.14 -3.69
CA GLU A 113 10.57 -11.61 -3.95
C GLU A 113 10.19 -11.68 -5.44
N LEU A 114 11.15 -11.54 -6.36
CA LEU A 114 10.93 -11.78 -7.80
C LEU A 114 10.48 -13.22 -8.06
N GLU A 115 11.13 -14.19 -7.42
CA GLU A 115 10.76 -15.62 -7.54
C GLU A 115 9.33 -15.88 -7.06
N LYS A 116 8.91 -15.29 -5.92
CA LYS A 116 7.54 -15.42 -5.40
C LYS A 116 6.49 -14.84 -6.35
N ASN A 117 6.79 -13.74 -7.01
CA ASN A 117 5.89 -13.10 -7.97
C ASN A 117 5.95 -13.75 -9.37
N GLY A 118 6.93 -14.61 -9.64
CA GLY A 118 7.17 -15.16 -10.98
C GLY A 118 7.59 -14.09 -11.99
N ALA A 119 8.27 -13.04 -11.53
CA ALA A 119 8.69 -11.88 -12.31
C ALA A 119 10.21 -11.86 -12.49
N VAL A 120 10.68 -11.10 -13.47
CA VAL A 120 12.12 -10.96 -13.77
C VAL A 120 12.48 -9.48 -14.02
N VAL A 121 13.68 -9.09 -13.57
CA VAL A 121 14.25 -7.79 -13.95
C VAL A 121 14.85 -7.91 -15.36
N VAL A 122 14.40 -7.04 -16.26
CA VAL A 122 14.82 -7.07 -17.69
C VAL A 122 15.71 -5.90 -18.08
N SER A 123 15.77 -4.85 -17.29
CA SER A 123 16.62 -3.68 -17.52
C SER A 123 16.89 -2.96 -16.21
N GLY A 124 17.91 -2.10 -16.17
CA GLY A 124 18.22 -1.31 -15.00
C GLY A 124 19.24 -0.22 -15.28
N ASP A 125 19.44 0.65 -14.28
CA ASP A 125 20.49 1.68 -14.32
C ASP A 125 21.13 1.81 -12.93
N THR A 126 22.41 2.20 -12.91
CA THR A 126 23.15 2.42 -11.66
C THR A 126 23.85 3.75 -11.69
N LYS A 127 23.60 4.59 -10.70
CA LYS A 127 24.34 5.81 -10.48
C LYS A 127 25.02 5.75 -9.12
N VAL A 128 26.29 6.18 -9.08
CA VAL A 128 27.00 6.41 -7.82
C VAL A 128 27.19 7.91 -7.67
N VAL A 129 26.82 8.43 -6.52
CA VAL A 129 26.85 9.87 -6.22
C VAL A 129 27.75 10.15 -5.01
N PRO A 130 28.31 11.38 -4.88
CA PRO A 130 29.13 11.73 -3.73
C PRO A 130 28.39 11.60 -2.40
N ARG A 131 29.13 11.41 -1.31
CA ARG A 131 28.59 11.38 0.06
C ARG A 131 27.72 12.60 0.35
N GLY A 132 26.56 12.35 0.98
CA GLY A 132 25.59 13.38 1.34
C GLY A 132 24.65 13.80 0.20
N SER A 133 24.79 13.20 -1.00
CA SER A 133 23.87 13.45 -2.11
C SER A 133 22.61 12.58 -2.07
N VAL A 134 22.70 11.41 -1.44
CA VAL A 134 21.58 10.53 -1.05
C VAL A 134 21.92 9.91 0.30
N ASP A 135 20.96 9.30 0.96
CA ASP A 135 21.22 8.53 2.17
C ASP A 135 21.40 7.05 1.81
N LYS A 136 22.65 6.62 1.66
CA LYS A 136 23.08 5.24 1.37
C LYS A 136 22.65 4.77 0.00
N ILE A 137 21.38 4.40 -0.20
CA ILE A 137 20.83 3.90 -1.47
C ILE A 137 19.37 4.28 -1.60
N PHE A 138 18.97 4.71 -2.81
CA PHE A 138 17.57 4.81 -3.25
C PHE A 138 17.35 3.86 -4.42
N ILE A 139 16.19 3.24 -4.47
CA ILE A 139 15.81 2.27 -5.49
C ILE A 139 14.53 2.76 -6.18
N ASN A 140 14.49 2.68 -7.50
CA ASN A 140 13.25 2.85 -8.27
C ASN A 140 13.02 1.56 -9.07
N THR A 141 11.79 1.05 -9.01
CA THR A 141 11.36 -0.05 -9.86
C THR A 141 10.16 0.38 -10.68
N SER A 142 10.08 -0.12 -11.91
CA SER A 142 8.89 -0.02 -12.75
C SER A 142 8.53 -1.40 -13.23
N GLY A 143 7.23 -1.72 -13.24
CA GLY A 143 6.76 -3.06 -13.54
C GLY A 143 5.68 -3.10 -14.62
N ILE A 144 5.67 -4.18 -15.41
CA ILE A 144 4.60 -4.54 -16.34
C ILE A 144 4.02 -5.87 -15.91
N GLY A 145 2.69 -5.94 -15.81
CA GLY A 145 1.92 -7.15 -15.53
C GLY A 145 0.88 -7.44 -16.61
N GLU A 146 0.56 -8.72 -16.78
CA GLU A 146 -0.54 -9.19 -17.63
C GLU A 146 -1.82 -9.28 -16.80
N VAL A 147 -2.87 -8.56 -17.18
CA VAL A 147 -4.15 -8.54 -16.47
C VAL A 147 -4.84 -9.89 -16.62
N GLN A 148 -5.02 -10.60 -15.50
CA GLN A 148 -5.72 -11.88 -15.41
C GLN A 148 -7.22 -11.68 -15.17
N LYS A 149 -7.60 -10.68 -14.39
CA LYS A 149 -8.99 -10.33 -14.10
C LYS A 149 -9.25 -8.88 -14.45
N LYS A 150 -10.05 -8.66 -15.50
CA LYS A 150 -10.48 -7.32 -15.91
C LYS A 150 -11.60 -6.80 -15.02
N GLY A 151 -11.64 -5.47 -14.90
CA GLY A 151 -12.78 -4.79 -14.31
C GLY A 151 -12.64 -4.46 -12.83
N ILE A 152 -11.48 -4.67 -12.25
CA ILE A 152 -11.14 -4.17 -10.91
C ILE A 152 -10.92 -2.66 -11.03
N SER A 153 -11.70 -1.87 -10.29
CA SER A 153 -11.58 -0.42 -10.25
C SER A 153 -12.41 0.17 -9.11
N SER A 154 -11.83 1.14 -8.42
CA SER A 154 -12.49 1.90 -7.37
C SER A 154 -13.81 2.54 -7.82
N ASN A 155 -13.90 3.00 -9.06
CA ASN A 155 -15.10 3.60 -9.64
C ASN A 155 -16.30 2.64 -9.77
N LYS A 156 -16.10 1.35 -9.54
CA LYS A 156 -17.15 0.31 -9.60
C LYS A 156 -17.73 -0.06 -8.24
N ILE A 157 -17.17 0.45 -7.18
CA ILE A 157 -17.68 0.19 -5.83
C ILE A 157 -19.10 0.74 -5.74
N SER A 158 -20.00 -0.09 -5.26
CA SER A 158 -21.43 0.22 -5.21
C SER A 158 -22.04 -0.15 -3.88
N LYS A 159 -23.26 0.35 -3.66
CA LYS A 159 -24.07 0.02 -2.48
C LYS A 159 -24.16 -1.49 -2.29
N GLU A 160 -24.11 -1.94 -1.03
CA GLU A 160 -24.13 -3.34 -0.55
C GLU A 160 -22.79 -4.07 -0.75
N ASP A 161 -21.79 -3.51 -1.45
CA ASP A 161 -20.45 -4.08 -1.44
C ASP A 161 -19.90 -4.11 -0.02
N LEU A 162 -19.10 -5.13 0.30
CA LEU A 162 -18.42 -5.27 1.58
C LEU A 162 -16.93 -4.94 1.41
N ILE A 163 -16.37 -4.35 2.46
CA ILE A 163 -14.94 -4.05 2.52
C ILE A 163 -14.26 -5.06 3.43
N ILE A 164 -13.26 -5.73 2.90
CA ILE A 164 -12.43 -6.69 3.63
C ILE A 164 -11.03 -6.12 3.77
N ILE A 165 -10.41 -6.37 4.90
CA ILE A 165 -8.96 -6.19 5.11
C ILE A 165 -8.27 -7.56 5.11
N SER A 166 -7.12 -7.67 4.45
CA SER A 166 -6.43 -8.95 4.24
C SER A 166 -5.68 -9.46 5.47
N ARG A 167 -5.36 -8.58 6.43
CA ARG A 167 -4.63 -8.91 7.67
C ARG A 167 -4.63 -7.74 8.65
N ASP A 168 -3.88 -7.88 9.77
CA ASP A 168 -3.65 -6.80 10.73
C ASP A 168 -3.01 -5.57 10.08
N ILE A 169 -3.38 -4.38 10.59
CA ILE A 169 -2.90 -3.10 10.05
C ILE A 169 -1.81 -2.46 10.92
N GLY A 170 -1.02 -1.60 10.29
CA GLY A 170 -0.06 -0.70 10.96
C GLY A 170 1.29 -1.32 11.28
N ALA A 171 1.51 -2.59 10.97
CA ALA A 171 2.73 -3.30 11.38
C ALA A 171 4.00 -2.73 10.74
N HIS A 172 3.97 -2.34 9.45
CA HIS A 172 5.13 -1.71 8.81
C HIS A 172 5.46 -0.36 9.44
N GLY A 173 4.49 0.53 9.51
CA GLY A 173 4.67 1.86 10.09
C GLY A 173 5.21 1.81 11.52
N ALA A 174 4.63 0.96 12.36
CA ALA A 174 5.09 0.76 13.72
C ALA A 174 6.52 0.21 13.79
N THR A 175 6.86 -0.79 12.96
CA THR A 175 8.21 -1.36 12.91
C THR A 175 9.27 -0.35 12.52
N ILE A 176 9.03 0.42 11.45
CA ILE A 176 9.99 1.45 11.00
C ILE A 176 10.14 2.55 12.03
N PHE A 177 9.05 3.00 12.65
CA PHE A 177 9.11 4.00 13.70
C PHE A 177 9.94 3.51 14.90
N ALA A 178 9.65 2.31 15.41
CA ALA A 178 10.40 1.72 16.52
C ALA A 178 11.91 1.63 16.20
N ALA A 179 12.25 1.18 14.99
CA ALA A 179 13.65 1.08 14.56
C ALA A 179 14.37 2.43 14.49
N ARG A 180 13.67 3.51 14.09
CA ARG A 180 14.24 4.87 14.03
C ARG A 180 14.48 5.48 15.40
N GLU A 181 13.50 5.31 16.28
CA GLU A 181 13.57 5.89 17.63
C GLU A 181 14.39 5.04 18.60
N GLY A 182 14.94 3.90 18.14
CA GLY A 182 15.70 2.99 19.00
C GLY A 182 14.87 2.38 20.12
N ILE A 183 13.56 2.22 19.88
CA ILE A 183 12.64 1.60 20.82
C ILE A 183 12.87 0.09 20.78
N GLU A 184 13.48 -0.45 21.83
CA GLU A 184 13.59 -1.90 22.02
C GLU A 184 12.22 -2.47 22.40
N LEU A 185 11.52 -3.01 21.43
CA LEU A 185 10.31 -3.77 21.70
C LEU A 185 10.72 -5.18 22.14
N SER A 186 10.27 -5.60 23.30
CA SER A 186 10.37 -7.00 23.75
C SER A 186 9.46 -7.94 22.94
N SER A 187 8.74 -7.39 21.97
CA SER A 187 7.77 -8.04 21.12
C SER A 187 8.38 -8.55 19.81
N GLN A 188 7.65 -9.43 19.15
CA GLN A 188 7.99 -9.94 17.81
C GLN A 188 7.45 -9.05 16.68
N LEU A 189 7.23 -7.75 16.93
CA LEU A 189 6.73 -6.83 15.90
C LEU A 189 7.65 -6.83 14.69
N GLN A 190 7.07 -7.13 13.54
CA GLN A 190 7.73 -7.16 12.24
C GLN A 190 6.88 -6.40 11.21
N SER A 191 7.57 -5.81 10.23
CA SER A 191 6.91 -5.29 9.05
C SER A 191 6.09 -6.39 8.36
N ASP A 192 4.91 -6.01 7.90
CA ASP A 192 4.04 -6.87 7.08
C ASP A 192 4.51 -6.98 5.63
N CYS A 193 5.61 -6.33 5.24
CA CYS A 193 6.12 -6.32 3.86
C CYS A 193 6.14 -7.72 3.23
N ALA A 194 5.36 -7.90 2.18
CA ALA A 194 5.16 -9.19 1.52
C ALA A 194 4.65 -9.04 0.08
N SER A 195 4.96 -10.02 -0.77
CA SER A 195 4.38 -10.15 -2.11
C SER A 195 2.92 -10.60 -2.03
N LEU A 196 1.99 -9.81 -2.58
CA LEU A 196 0.55 -10.03 -2.51
C LEU A 196 -0.01 -10.81 -3.72
N TYR A 197 0.72 -10.83 -4.83
CA TYR A 197 0.23 -11.50 -6.04
C TYR A 197 -0.21 -12.96 -5.81
N PRO A 198 0.51 -13.82 -5.06
CA PRO A 198 0.05 -15.20 -4.81
C PRO A 198 -1.33 -15.27 -4.16
N ILE A 199 -1.64 -14.36 -3.23
CA ILE A 199 -2.94 -14.29 -2.55
C ILE A 199 -4.02 -13.81 -3.54
N VAL A 200 -3.71 -12.77 -4.30
CA VAL A 200 -4.62 -12.23 -5.32
C VAL A 200 -4.91 -13.27 -6.39
N GLN A 201 -3.92 -14.08 -6.79
CA GLN A 201 -4.12 -15.17 -7.75
C GLN A 201 -5.13 -16.22 -7.22
N GLU A 202 -5.04 -16.62 -5.95
CA GLU A 202 -6.03 -17.53 -5.35
C GLU A 202 -7.45 -16.95 -5.39
N LEU A 203 -7.61 -15.65 -5.07
CA LEU A 203 -8.90 -14.97 -5.15
C LEU A 203 -9.48 -14.98 -6.59
N ILE A 204 -8.61 -14.80 -7.58
CA ILE A 204 -8.99 -14.82 -9.00
C ILE A 204 -9.37 -16.24 -9.46
N ASP A 205 -8.56 -17.24 -9.10
CA ASP A 205 -8.76 -18.63 -9.48
C ASP A 205 -10.03 -19.23 -8.90
N GLU A 206 -10.42 -18.80 -7.69
CA GLU A 206 -11.67 -19.18 -7.02
C GLU A 206 -12.87 -18.27 -7.41
N GLU A 207 -12.70 -17.46 -8.46
CA GLU A 207 -13.73 -16.62 -9.06
C GLU A 207 -14.41 -15.63 -8.09
N VAL A 208 -13.71 -15.15 -7.05
CA VAL A 208 -14.23 -14.13 -6.15
C VAL A 208 -14.64 -12.89 -6.94
N GLU A 209 -15.85 -12.36 -6.72
CA GLU A 209 -16.34 -11.16 -7.38
C GLU A 209 -15.76 -9.89 -6.77
N ILE A 210 -14.53 -9.58 -7.16
CA ILE A 210 -13.77 -8.42 -6.70
C ILE A 210 -14.21 -7.18 -7.48
N THR A 211 -14.62 -6.13 -6.76
CA THR A 211 -14.98 -4.83 -7.34
C THR A 211 -13.77 -3.92 -7.41
N ALA A 212 -13.00 -3.80 -6.32
CA ALA A 212 -11.77 -3.03 -6.24
C ALA A 212 -10.79 -3.67 -5.25
N MET A 213 -9.50 -3.44 -5.46
CA MET A 213 -8.42 -3.75 -4.52
C MET A 213 -7.47 -2.57 -4.46
N ARG A 214 -6.82 -2.39 -3.32
CA ARG A 214 -5.72 -1.44 -3.12
C ARG A 214 -4.87 -1.86 -1.93
N ASP A 215 -3.55 -1.78 -2.07
CA ASP A 215 -2.67 -1.94 -0.93
C ASP A 215 -2.74 -0.70 -0.02
N ALA A 216 -2.59 -0.93 1.28
CA ALA A 216 -2.78 0.13 2.29
C ALA A 216 -1.43 0.72 2.72
N THR A 217 -0.64 1.18 1.75
CA THR A 217 0.70 1.75 1.96
C THR A 217 0.67 3.09 2.68
N ARG A 218 1.24 4.14 2.14
CA ARG A 218 1.27 5.48 2.77
C ARG A 218 -0.13 6.03 3.01
N GLY A 219 -0.35 6.59 4.20
CA GLY A 219 -1.66 7.06 4.65
C GLY A 219 -2.58 5.93 5.13
N GLY A 220 -2.15 4.68 5.02
CA GLY A 220 -2.80 3.49 5.55
C GLY A 220 -4.20 3.25 4.99
N VAL A 221 -4.97 2.47 5.69
CA VAL A 221 -6.36 2.13 5.36
C VAL A 221 -7.25 3.39 5.31
N SER A 222 -6.94 4.40 6.14
CA SER A 222 -7.68 5.66 6.13
C SER A 222 -7.62 6.37 4.78
N ALA A 223 -6.43 6.43 4.15
CA ALA A 223 -6.27 7.05 2.83
C ALA A 223 -7.09 6.28 1.78
N VAL A 224 -6.93 4.95 1.71
CA VAL A 224 -7.64 4.08 0.76
C VAL A 224 -9.16 4.27 0.84
N LEU A 225 -9.73 4.17 2.03
CA LEU A 225 -11.18 4.27 2.22
C LEU A 225 -11.72 5.65 1.84
N ASN A 226 -11.01 6.72 2.19
CA ASN A 226 -11.40 8.08 1.84
C ASN A 226 -11.32 8.36 0.33
N GLU A 227 -10.30 7.84 -0.35
CA GLU A 227 -10.19 7.93 -1.81
C GLU A 227 -11.32 7.19 -2.49
N TRP A 228 -11.62 5.95 -2.10
CA TRP A 228 -12.73 5.17 -2.62
C TRP A 228 -14.09 5.84 -2.40
N ALA A 229 -14.33 6.37 -1.19
CA ALA A 229 -15.57 7.07 -0.89
C ALA A 229 -15.77 8.30 -1.79
N LYS A 230 -14.69 9.05 -2.06
CA LYS A 230 -14.71 10.24 -2.94
C LYS A 230 -14.89 9.87 -4.40
N GLN A 231 -14.12 8.89 -4.91
CA GLN A 231 -14.13 8.48 -6.32
C GLN A 231 -15.47 7.88 -6.74
N SER A 232 -16.03 6.99 -5.92
CA SER A 232 -17.30 6.31 -6.21
C SER A 232 -18.53 7.05 -5.70
N ASN A 233 -18.35 8.20 -5.03
CA ASN A 233 -19.45 8.98 -4.44
C ASN A 233 -20.34 8.17 -3.51
N ILE A 234 -19.75 7.34 -2.65
CA ILE A 234 -20.41 6.42 -1.71
C ILE A 234 -20.11 6.81 -0.26
N CYS A 235 -20.79 6.17 0.67
CA CYS A 235 -20.47 6.14 2.09
C CYS A 235 -19.87 4.78 2.43
N ILE A 236 -18.76 4.77 3.17
CA ILE A 236 -18.17 3.54 3.72
C ILE A 236 -18.41 3.57 5.23
N GLU A 237 -19.16 2.60 5.74
CA GLU A 237 -19.49 2.46 7.16
C GLU A 237 -18.62 1.39 7.78
N VAL A 238 -17.57 1.80 8.47
CA VAL A 238 -16.56 0.93 9.11
C VAL A 238 -17.03 0.54 10.51
N ASP A 239 -16.91 -0.72 10.85
CA ASP A 239 -17.02 -1.21 12.23
C ASP A 239 -15.63 -1.14 12.89
N GLU A 240 -15.44 -0.17 13.78
CA GLU A 240 -14.16 0.06 14.47
C GLU A 240 -13.69 -1.18 15.24
N GLY A 241 -14.62 -1.93 15.84
CA GLY A 241 -14.32 -3.18 16.57
C GLY A 241 -13.95 -4.36 15.66
N ALA A 242 -14.21 -4.23 14.36
CA ALA A 242 -13.83 -5.24 13.38
C ALA A 242 -12.41 -5.06 12.83
N ILE A 243 -11.78 -3.91 13.02
CA ILE A 243 -10.45 -3.62 12.47
C ILE A 243 -9.40 -4.46 13.22
N PRO A 244 -8.63 -5.33 12.52
CA PRO A 244 -7.59 -6.12 13.19
C PRO A 244 -6.34 -5.28 13.42
N VAL A 245 -5.97 -5.09 14.66
CA VAL A 245 -4.74 -4.41 15.10
C VAL A 245 -4.09 -5.28 16.16
N SER A 246 -2.79 -5.57 16.02
CA SER A 246 -2.08 -6.35 17.05
C SER A 246 -1.89 -5.54 18.34
N ASP A 247 -1.69 -6.23 19.46
CA ASP A 247 -1.48 -5.59 20.77
C ASP A 247 -0.23 -4.68 20.75
N GLU A 248 0.82 -5.06 20.00
CA GLU A 248 2.05 -4.28 19.86
C GLU A 248 1.81 -2.96 19.10
N VAL A 249 1.06 -3.02 18.00
CA VAL A 249 0.70 -1.83 17.23
C VAL A 249 -0.23 -0.94 18.05
N SER A 250 -1.23 -1.53 18.72
CA SER A 250 -2.15 -0.78 19.59
C SER A 250 -1.40 -0.06 20.72
N GLY A 251 -0.50 -0.77 21.42
CA GLY A 251 0.30 -0.18 22.49
C GLY A 251 1.19 0.98 22.00
N MET A 252 1.79 0.85 20.81
CA MET A 252 2.55 1.95 20.20
C MET A 252 1.66 3.13 19.85
N CYS A 253 0.50 2.89 19.26
CA CYS A 253 -0.45 3.95 18.91
C CYS A 253 -0.93 4.72 20.16
N GLU A 254 -1.26 4.01 21.24
CA GLU A 254 -1.65 4.64 22.52
C GLU A 254 -0.52 5.50 23.12
N MET A 255 0.71 4.97 23.12
CA MET A 255 1.87 5.68 23.67
C MET A 255 2.23 6.94 22.90
N LEU A 256 2.08 6.92 21.56
CA LEU A 256 2.56 7.97 20.67
C LEU A 256 1.45 8.88 20.14
N GLY A 257 0.18 8.56 20.40
CA GLY A 257 -0.96 9.30 19.89
C GLY A 257 -1.21 9.09 18.39
N PHE A 258 -0.81 7.95 17.85
CA PHE A 258 -1.07 7.59 16.45
C PHE A 258 -2.42 6.86 16.31
N GLU A 259 -3.02 6.98 15.14
CA GLU A 259 -4.18 6.19 14.76
C GLU A 259 -3.72 5.04 13.83
N ALA A 260 -3.97 3.78 14.21
CA ALA A 260 -3.51 2.61 13.48
C ALA A 260 -3.98 2.59 12.01
N LEU A 261 -5.18 3.12 11.75
CA LEU A 261 -5.74 3.27 10.40
C LEU A 261 -4.89 4.16 9.47
N CYS A 262 -4.07 5.05 10.03
CA CYS A 262 -3.22 5.97 9.28
C CYS A 262 -1.78 5.44 9.08
N LEU A 263 -1.41 4.37 9.79
CA LEU A 263 -0.07 3.78 9.67
C LEU A 263 0.07 3.02 8.35
N ALA A 264 1.26 3.14 7.74
CA ALA A 264 1.60 2.45 6.50
C ALA A 264 1.69 0.93 6.68
N ASN A 265 1.34 0.22 5.63
CA ASN A 265 1.47 -1.22 5.48
C ASN A 265 2.17 -1.53 4.16
N GLU A 266 2.85 -2.67 4.06
CA GLU A 266 3.57 -3.07 2.85
C GLU A 266 3.26 -4.53 2.43
N GLY A 267 2.26 -5.11 3.08
CA GLY A 267 1.76 -6.46 2.81
C GLY A 267 0.29 -6.63 3.21
N THR A 268 -0.41 -5.50 3.40
CA THR A 268 -1.84 -5.45 3.72
C THR A 268 -2.58 -4.74 2.59
N PHE A 269 -3.67 -5.31 2.14
CA PHE A 269 -4.54 -4.69 1.14
C PHE A 269 -6.01 -4.72 1.56
N VAL A 270 -6.76 -3.82 0.96
CA VAL A 270 -8.20 -3.65 1.13
C VAL A 270 -8.90 -4.14 -0.12
N LEU A 271 -9.99 -4.89 0.05
CA LEU A 271 -10.85 -5.35 -1.05
C LEU A 271 -12.26 -4.79 -0.88
N ALA A 272 -12.82 -4.30 -1.97
CA ALA A 272 -14.28 -4.12 -2.12
C ALA A 272 -14.81 -5.29 -2.96
N ILE A 273 -15.80 -6.00 -2.46
CA ILE A 273 -16.33 -7.20 -3.09
C ILE A 273 -17.86 -7.26 -3.02
N LYS A 274 -18.44 -8.06 -3.90
CA LYS A 274 -19.87 -8.37 -3.80
C LYS A 274 -20.16 -9.19 -2.55
N LYS A 275 -21.27 -8.87 -1.88
CA LYS A 275 -21.66 -9.47 -0.61
C LYS A 275 -21.69 -11.02 -0.67
N GLU A 276 -22.09 -11.57 -1.78
CA GLU A 276 -22.20 -13.01 -2.03
C GLU A 276 -20.84 -13.71 -1.99
N SER A 277 -19.76 -13.01 -2.34
CA SER A 277 -18.39 -13.54 -2.35
C SER A 277 -17.64 -13.36 -1.02
N ALA A 278 -18.23 -12.68 -0.02
CA ALA A 278 -17.53 -12.29 1.20
C ALA A 278 -17.01 -13.48 2.02
N THR A 279 -17.83 -14.52 2.19
CA THR A 279 -17.45 -15.72 2.95
C THR A 279 -16.27 -16.41 2.30
N LEU A 280 -16.35 -16.66 0.98
CA LEU A 280 -15.29 -17.30 0.22
C LEU A 280 -13.99 -16.48 0.27
N ALA A 281 -14.07 -15.17 0.06
CA ALA A 281 -12.91 -14.28 0.13
C ALA A 281 -12.24 -14.33 1.52
N CYS A 282 -13.01 -14.27 2.61
CA CYS A 282 -12.48 -14.38 3.96
C CYS A 282 -11.84 -15.76 4.22
N GLU A 283 -12.41 -16.86 3.73
CA GLU A 283 -11.84 -18.19 3.85
C GLU A 283 -10.50 -18.33 3.12
N ILE A 284 -10.38 -17.75 1.92
CA ILE A 284 -9.11 -17.72 1.17
C ILE A 284 -8.08 -16.90 1.92
N LEU A 285 -8.41 -15.67 2.29
CA LEU A 285 -7.50 -14.77 2.99
C LEU A 285 -7.05 -15.34 4.34
N ALA A 286 -7.93 -16.04 5.06
CA ALA A 286 -7.62 -16.67 6.35
C ALA A 286 -6.56 -17.79 6.24
N ARG A 287 -6.36 -18.38 5.06
CA ARG A 287 -5.26 -19.34 4.82
C ARG A 287 -3.89 -18.66 4.92
N HIS A 288 -3.83 -17.36 4.63
CA HIS A 288 -2.61 -16.54 4.65
C HIS A 288 -2.49 -15.73 5.95
N ASN A 289 -3.60 -15.19 6.44
CA ASN A 289 -3.66 -14.50 7.72
C ASN A 289 -5.03 -14.68 8.41
N PRO A 290 -5.07 -15.27 9.62
CA PRO A 290 -6.33 -15.58 10.30
C PRO A 290 -7.12 -14.35 10.74
N ASN A 291 -6.52 -13.16 10.72
CA ASN A 291 -7.16 -11.91 11.10
C ASN A 291 -7.84 -11.18 9.92
N ALA A 292 -7.77 -11.77 8.70
CA ALA A 292 -8.51 -11.25 7.56
C ALA A 292 -10.01 -11.28 7.81
N LYS A 293 -10.72 -10.17 7.60
CA LYS A 293 -12.16 -10.10 7.83
C LYS A 293 -12.84 -8.89 7.19
N VAL A 294 -14.17 -8.95 7.13
CA VAL A 294 -15.00 -7.81 6.76
C VAL A 294 -14.89 -6.73 7.84
N ILE A 295 -14.55 -5.51 7.44
CA ILE A 295 -14.43 -4.35 8.32
C ILE A 295 -15.46 -3.25 8.06
N ALA A 296 -16.09 -3.25 6.86
CA ALA A 296 -17.04 -2.20 6.52
C ALA A 296 -18.07 -2.68 5.49
N LYS A 297 -19.14 -1.90 5.36
CA LYS A 297 -20.13 -2.01 4.29
C LYS A 297 -20.24 -0.69 3.53
N VAL A 298 -20.64 -0.78 2.27
CA VAL A 298 -20.89 0.39 1.42
C VAL A 298 -22.36 0.77 1.44
N SER A 299 -22.63 2.05 1.60
CA SER A 299 -24.00 2.61 1.59
C SER A 299 -24.05 3.93 0.80
N ASP A 300 -25.23 4.51 0.71
CA ASP A 300 -25.51 5.83 0.12
C ASP A 300 -25.92 6.88 1.17
N ALA A 301 -25.80 6.58 2.46
CA ALA A 301 -26.30 7.43 3.54
C ALA A 301 -25.60 8.80 3.60
N HIS A 302 -24.27 8.82 3.43
CA HIS A 302 -23.44 10.03 3.49
C HIS A 302 -22.37 9.99 2.38
N PRO A 303 -22.71 10.35 1.12
CA PRO A 303 -21.80 10.26 -0.01
C PRO A 303 -20.46 10.97 0.24
N LYS A 304 -19.37 10.36 -0.23
CA LYS A 304 -17.97 10.82 -0.08
C LYS A 304 -17.46 10.85 1.36
N LYS A 305 -18.08 10.10 2.27
CA LYS A 305 -17.67 10.02 3.67
C LYS A 305 -17.34 8.60 4.08
N VAL A 306 -16.36 8.50 4.98
CA VAL A 306 -16.05 7.29 5.73
C VAL A 306 -16.49 7.50 7.16
N LEU A 307 -17.32 6.62 7.68
CA LEU A 307 -17.84 6.69 9.03
C LEU A 307 -17.32 5.53 9.85
N LEU A 308 -16.72 5.81 11.00
CA LEU A 308 -16.35 4.82 12.00
C LEU A 308 -17.48 4.66 13.01
N ASN A 309 -17.96 3.44 13.13
CA ASN A 309 -18.98 3.05 14.11
C ASN A 309 -18.29 2.34 15.28
N SER A 310 -18.34 2.93 16.47
CA SER A 310 -17.78 2.31 17.66
C SER A 310 -18.72 1.24 18.24
N ALA A 311 -18.17 0.33 19.03
CA ALA A 311 -18.95 -0.68 19.76
C ALA A 311 -20.00 -0.09 20.72
N TRP A 312 -19.85 1.19 21.09
CA TRP A 312 -20.77 1.91 21.97
C TRP A 312 -21.91 2.64 21.23
N GLY A 313 -21.98 2.47 19.90
CA GLY A 313 -22.99 3.12 19.04
C GLY A 313 -22.71 4.59 18.73
N THR A 314 -21.52 5.11 19.03
CA THR A 314 -21.10 6.43 18.55
C THR A 314 -20.57 6.33 17.13
N GLN A 315 -20.75 7.40 16.37
CA GLN A 315 -20.28 7.51 14.99
C GLN A 315 -19.40 8.74 14.83
N ARG A 316 -18.25 8.60 14.18
CA ARG A 316 -17.35 9.70 13.82
C ARG A 316 -16.94 9.61 12.35
N VAL A 317 -16.60 10.72 11.75
CA VAL A 317 -16.01 10.73 10.40
C VAL A 317 -14.53 10.34 10.51
N LEU A 318 -14.10 9.42 9.66
CA LEU A 318 -12.67 9.14 9.44
C LEU A 318 -12.17 10.15 8.42
N GLU A 319 -11.35 11.09 8.87
CA GLU A 319 -10.77 12.11 7.98
C GLU A 319 -9.59 11.53 7.17
N THR A 320 -9.32 12.14 6.01
CA THR A 320 -8.10 11.85 5.25
C THR A 320 -6.88 12.24 6.10
N PRO A 321 -5.84 11.41 6.18
CA PRO A 321 -4.64 11.77 6.93
C PRO A 321 -4.02 13.09 6.45
N THR A 322 -3.60 13.93 7.40
CA THR A 322 -2.94 15.21 7.13
C THR A 322 -1.61 15.29 7.87
N GLY A 323 -0.69 16.12 7.38
CA GLY A 323 0.60 16.35 8.00
C GLY A 323 1.62 15.23 7.76
N GLU A 324 2.73 15.31 8.48
CA GLU A 324 3.82 14.35 8.40
C GLU A 324 3.62 13.28 9.49
N LEU A 325 3.18 12.07 9.09
CA LEU A 325 3.08 10.95 10.04
C LEU A 325 4.45 10.27 10.22
N LEU A 326 5.00 9.69 9.15
CA LEU A 326 6.26 8.95 9.18
C LEU A 326 7.00 9.14 7.84
N PRO A 327 7.93 10.10 7.69
CA PRO A 327 8.67 10.29 6.45
C PRO A 327 9.56 9.09 6.14
N ARG A 328 9.83 8.85 4.85
CA ARG A 328 10.70 7.77 4.38
C ARG A 328 10.31 6.40 4.96
N ILE A 329 9.04 6.09 4.88
CA ILE A 329 8.48 4.83 5.37
C ILE A 329 8.69 3.71 4.34
N CYS A 330 8.74 4.06 3.07
CA CYS A 330 8.97 3.16 1.93
C CYS A 330 10.06 3.66 0.97
#